data_918b8d5a55bdbc0dc4f0f96d4750baf1
#
_entry.id   918b8d5a55bdbc0dc4f0f96d4750baf1
#
_cell.length_a   1.000
_cell.length_b   1.000
_cell.length_c   1.000
_cell.angle_alpha   90.00
_cell.angle_beta   90.00
_cell.angle_gamma   90.00
#
_symmetry.space_group_name_H-M   'P 1'
#
loop_
_entity.id
_entity.type
_entity.pdbx_description
1 polymer ?
#
loop_
_entity_poly.entity_id
_entity_poly.type
_entity_poly.pdbx_seq_one_letter_code
_entity_poly.pdbx_strand_id
1 'polypeptide(L)'
;MAIPFAMQAQTKFHDVEANEATGAVKCIKSSMMGREQVINFTKEGKMQSEGMTDCKYDENGYLLSAKRSMMQGQSVEVKYKWENGRIASQTMNMMGNDMVIKYKYNDKGAVASQSMDMGGQEMETPYTDYKYDAKGNWISRKSSMMGQEMEQTRTIEYYE
;
A
#
# COMPACT_ATOMS: atom_id res chain seq x y z
N MET A 1 9.69 -13.28 -36.30
CA MET A 1 10.66 -12.70 -35.37
C MET A 1 10.01 -12.67 -33.99
N ALA A 2 10.38 -13.60 -33.10
CA ALA A 2 9.83 -13.63 -31.76
C ALA A 2 10.48 -12.50 -30.96
N ILE A 3 9.67 -11.53 -30.52
CA ILE A 3 10.09 -10.55 -29.53
C ILE A 3 10.40 -11.36 -28.26
N PRO A 4 11.61 -11.34 -27.72
CA PRO A 4 11.83 -11.95 -26.41
C PRO A 4 10.92 -11.23 -25.42
N PHE A 5 9.95 -11.95 -24.90
CA PHE A 5 9.35 -11.56 -23.65
C PHE A 5 10.53 -11.41 -22.68
N ALA A 6 10.89 -10.17 -22.35
CA ALA A 6 11.65 -9.92 -21.18
C ALA A 6 10.89 -10.61 -20.06
N MET A 7 11.39 -11.72 -19.56
CA MET A 7 10.89 -12.32 -18.35
C MET A 7 10.98 -11.21 -17.30
N GLN A 8 9.86 -10.55 -17.06
CA GLN A 8 9.70 -9.77 -15.85
C GLN A 8 9.96 -10.78 -14.74
N ALA A 9 11.02 -10.54 -13.98
CA ALA A 9 11.29 -11.33 -12.79
C ALA A 9 9.98 -11.37 -12.01
N GLN A 10 9.32 -12.54 -11.99
CA GLN A 10 8.11 -12.72 -11.21
C GLN A 10 8.52 -12.49 -9.77
N THR A 11 8.08 -11.36 -9.22
CA THR A 11 8.27 -11.09 -7.81
C THR A 11 7.58 -12.19 -7.02
N LYS A 12 8.31 -12.84 -6.14
CA LYS A 12 7.78 -13.91 -5.30
C LYS A 12 6.72 -13.40 -4.33
N PHE A 13 6.84 -12.13 -3.93
CA PHE A 13 5.98 -11.47 -2.96
C PHE A 13 5.28 -10.26 -3.59
N HIS A 14 4.07 -9.97 -3.13
CA HIS A 14 3.26 -8.85 -3.61
C HIS A 14 3.21 -7.68 -2.62
N ASP A 15 4.26 -7.51 -1.80
CA ASP A 15 4.31 -6.40 -0.84
C ASP A 15 4.46 -5.03 -1.52
N VAL A 16 5.02 -4.99 -2.73
CA VAL A 16 5.09 -3.76 -3.53
C VAL A 16 3.67 -3.28 -3.87
N GLU A 17 2.83 -4.21 -4.34
CA GLU A 17 1.43 -3.92 -4.66
C GLU A 17 0.62 -3.60 -3.40
N ALA A 18 0.97 -4.18 -2.25
CA ALA A 18 0.37 -3.83 -0.96
C ALA A 18 0.66 -2.38 -0.55
N ASN A 19 1.72 -1.79 -1.11
CA ASN A 19 2.10 -0.40 -0.89
C ASN A 19 1.74 0.51 -2.08
N GLU A 20 0.76 0.11 -2.87
CA GLU A 20 0.22 0.87 -4.00
C GLU A 20 1.28 1.21 -5.05
N ALA A 21 2.16 0.26 -5.36
CA ALA A 21 3.18 0.40 -6.40
C ALA A 21 3.29 -0.88 -7.22
N THR A 22 3.93 -0.82 -8.36
CA THR A 22 4.18 -1.98 -9.22
C THR A 22 5.61 -1.94 -9.76
N GLY A 23 6.11 -3.11 -10.17
CA GLY A 23 7.42 -3.26 -10.79
C GLY A 23 8.52 -3.62 -9.77
N ALA A 24 9.75 -3.50 -10.21
CA ALA A 24 10.94 -3.89 -9.43
C ALA A 24 11.34 -2.76 -8.46
N VAL A 25 10.47 -2.45 -7.53
CA VAL A 25 10.67 -1.36 -6.57
C VAL A 25 11.71 -1.76 -5.53
N LYS A 26 12.67 -0.88 -5.32
CA LYS A 26 13.72 -1.03 -4.30
C LYS A 26 13.34 -0.32 -3.00
N CYS A 27 12.78 0.88 -3.11
CA CYS A 27 12.48 1.73 -1.96
C CYS A 27 11.35 2.70 -2.29
N ILE A 28 10.48 2.93 -1.32
CA ILE A 28 9.47 3.99 -1.37
C ILE A 28 9.73 4.93 -0.19
N LYS A 29 9.97 6.21 -0.50
CA LYS A 29 10.09 7.28 0.49
C LYS A 29 8.86 8.16 0.39
N SER A 30 8.03 8.17 1.43
CA SER A 30 6.79 8.94 1.47
C SER A 30 6.93 10.13 2.42
N SER A 31 6.34 11.25 2.06
CA SER A 31 6.23 12.40 2.94
C SER A 31 4.77 12.84 3.04
N MET A 32 4.30 13.00 4.25
CA MET A 32 2.96 13.50 4.56
C MET A 32 3.01 14.26 5.89
N MET A 33 2.50 15.50 5.89
CA MET A 33 2.44 16.35 7.09
C MET A 33 3.80 16.51 7.80
N GLY A 34 4.89 16.63 7.03
CA GLY A 34 6.24 16.78 7.57
C GLY A 34 6.85 15.50 8.15
N ARG A 35 6.16 14.38 8.03
CA ARG A 35 6.67 13.06 8.44
C ARG A 35 7.14 12.30 7.21
N GLU A 36 8.34 11.74 7.31
CA GLU A 36 8.92 10.90 6.27
C GLU A 36 8.89 9.44 6.70
N GLN A 37 8.49 8.57 5.77
CA GLN A 37 8.48 7.12 5.96
C GLN A 37 9.25 6.47 4.82
N VAL A 38 10.11 5.52 5.14
CA VAL A 38 10.90 4.78 4.17
C VAL A 38 10.55 3.30 4.27
N ILE A 39 10.21 2.69 3.14
CA ILE A 39 9.95 1.26 3.04
C ILE A 39 10.89 0.69 1.98
N ASN A 40 11.70 -0.28 2.36
CA ASN A 40 12.60 -0.98 1.46
C ASN A 40 12.00 -2.32 1.05
N PHE A 41 12.38 -2.81 -0.13
CA PHE A 41 11.93 -4.09 -0.66
C PHE A 41 13.12 -4.91 -1.14
N THR A 42 13.04 -6.22 -1.00
CA THR A 42 14.00 -7.15 -1.62
C THR A 42 13.73 -7.24 -3.13
N LYS A 43 14.64 -7.84 -3.87
CA LYS A 43 14.46 -8.10 -5.31
C LYS A 43 13.26 -9.01 -5.60
N GLU A 44 12.88 -9.86 -4.64
CA GLU A 44 11.72 -10.72 -4.73
C GLU A 44 10.42 -10.00 -4.39
N GLY A 45 10.48 -8.70 -4.08
CA GLY A 45 9.31 -7.89 -3.76
C GLY A 45 8.86 -7.95 -2.30
N LYS A 46 9.66 -8.52 -1.41
CA LYS A 46 9.33 -8.62 0.01
C LYS A 46 9.67 -7.32 0.73
N MET A 47 8.71 -6.81 1.49
CA MET A 47 8.88 -5.60 2.29
C MET A 47 9.84 -5.82 3.45
N GLN A 48 10.72 -4.85 3.64
CA GLN A 48 11.62 -4.73 4.78
C GLN A 48 11.26 -3.45 5.54
N SER A 49 10.44 -3.57 6.56
CA SER A 49 10.01 -2.44 7.38
C SER A 49 10.09 -2.82 8.85
N GLU A 50 10.72 -1.97 9.64
CA GLU A 50 10.80 -2.16 11.09
C GLU A 50 9.43 -2.07 11.78
N GLY A 51 8.49 -1.39 11.14
CA GLY A 51 7.13 -1.22 11.67
C GLY A 51 6.20 -2.39 11.41
N MET A 52 6.63 -3.39 10.66
CA MET A 52 5.81 -4.57 10.33
C MET A 52 6.55 -5.86 10.63
N THR A 53 5.94 -6.74 11.41
CA THR A 53 6.49 -8.03 11.82
C THR A 53 5.47 -9.14 11.62
N ASP A 54 5.89 -10.39 11.80
CA ASP A 54 5.04 -11.58 11.71
C ASP A 54 4.19 -11.63 10.43
N CYS A 55 4.80 -11.26 9.29
CA CYS A 55 4.12 -11.30 8.00
C CYS A 55 3.82 -12.74 7.57
N LYS A 56 2.56 -13.00 7.25
CA LYS A 56 2.09 -14.29 6.75
C LYS A 56 1.60 -14.13 5.32
N TYR A 57 2.04 -15.02 4.45
CA TYR A 57 1.75 -15.01 3.02
C TYR A 57 0.98 -16.26 2.61
N ASP A 58 0.19 -16.15 1.55
CA ASP A 58 -0.37 -17.32 0.89
C ASP A 58 0.67 -17.98 -0.04
N GLU A 59 0.29 -19.06 -0.69
CA GLU A 59 1.16 -19.81 -1.60
C GLU A 59 1.58 -19.00 -2.85
N ASN A 60 0.85 -17.93 -3.16
CA ASN A 60 1.12 -17.06 -4.31
C ASN A 60 1.92 -15.80 -3.93
N GLY A 61 2.29 -15.64 -2.67
CA GLY A 61 3.08 -14.50 -2.20
C GLY A 61 2.27 -13.27 -1.83
N TYR A 62 0.95 -13.39 -1.68
CA TYR A 62 0.10 -12.32 -1.19
C TYR A 62 0.10 -12.27 0.33
N LEU A 63 0.30 -11.08 0.88
CA LEU A 63 0.32 -10.85 2.32
C LEU A 63 -1.10 -11.03 2.89
N LEU A 64 -1.27 -12.01 3.77
CA LEU A 64 -2.57 -12.28 4.42
C LEU A 64 -2.72 -11.52 5.73
N SER A 65 -1.65 -11.45 6.52
CA SER A 65 -1.65 -10.71 7.78
C SER A 65 -0.25 -10.30 8.18
N ALA A 66 -0.17 -9.25 8.99
CA ALA A 66 1.06 -8.79 9.61
C ALA A 66 0.75 -8.09 10.92
N LYS A 67 1.74 -7.96 11.79
CA LYS A 67 1.64 -7.11 12.97
C LYS A 67 2.25 -5.76 12.63
N ARG A 68 1.49 -4.70 12.85
CA ARG A 68 1.95 -3.32 12.67
C ARG A 68 2.26 -2.72 14.04
N SER A 69 3.45 -2.16 14.16
CA SER A 69 3.84 -1.40 15.35
C SER A 69 3.08 -0.08 15.41
N MET A 70 2.50 0.19 16.55
CA MET A 70 1.78 1.43 16.84
C MET A 70 2.57 2.27 17.84
N MET A 71 2.12 3.49 18.08
CA MET A 71 2.71 4.32 19.14
C MET A 71 2.66 3.61 20.50
N GLN A 72 3.65 3.86 21.35
CA GLN A 72 3.78 3.30 22.71
C GLN A 72 4.11 1.81 22.78
N GLY A 73 4.77 1.26 21.74
CA GLY A 73 5.23 -0.13 21.76
C GLY A 73 4.15 -1.19 21.63
N GLN A 74 2.92 -0.78 21.32
CA GLN A 74 1.82 -1.71 21.04
C GLN A 74 1.87 -2.15 19.58
N SER A 75 1.45 -3.38 19.33
CA SER A 75 1.30 -3.89 17.96
C SER A 75 -0.14 -4.33 17.71
N VAL A 76 -0.59 -4.14 16.48
CA VAL A 76 -1.94 -4.50 16.03
C VAL A 76 -1.82 -5.46 14.86
N GLU A 77 -2.60 -6.54 14.88
CA GLU A 77 -2.68 -7.44 13.74
C GLU A 77 -3.54 -6.80 12.65
N VAL A 78 -2.99 -6.76 11.43
CA VAL A 78 -3.66 -6.29 10.22
C VAL A 78 -3.90 -7.48 9.32
N LYS A 79 -5.13 -7.68 8.89
CA LYS A 79 -5.51 -8.70 7.90
C LYS A 79 -5.81 -8.04 6.57
N TYR A 80 -5.35 -8.65 5.48
CA TYR A 80 -5.48 -8.12 4.13
C TYR A 80 -6.37 -9.04 3.30
N LYS A 81 -7.24 -8.42 2.52
CA LYS A 81 -8.06 -9.12 1.51
C LYS A 81 -7.66 -8.59 0.13
N TRP A 82 -7.41 -9.50 -0.80
CA TRP A 82 -6.96 -9.19 -2.16
C TRP A 82 -8.04 -9.53 -3.17
N GLU A 83 -8.18 -8.69 -4.18
CA GLU A 83 -9.03 -8.92 -5.36
C GLU A 83 -8.29 -8.38 -6.60
N ASN A 84 -8.24 -9.19 -7.66
CA ASN A 84 -7.61 -8.81 -8.94
C ASN A 84 -6.16 -8.29 -8.78
N GLY A 85 -5.38 -8.89 -7.89
CA GLY A 85 -3.98 -8.51 -7.65
C GLY A 85 -3.78 -7.23 -6.86
N ARG A 86 -4.83 -6.69 -6.25
CA ARG A 86 -4.80 -5.46 -5.44
C ARG A 86 -5.48 -5.67 -4.10
N ILE A 87 -5.09 -4.88 -3.11
CA ILE A 87 -5.76 -4.91 -1.81
C ILE A 87 -7.18 -4.36 -1.96
N ALA A 88 -8.16 -5.20 -1.64
CA ALA A 88 -9.57 -4.79 -1.58
C ALA A 88 -9.90 -4.17 -0.22
N SER A 89 -9.36 -4.75 0.86
CA SER A 89 -9.60 -4.23 2.21
C SER A 89 -8.49 -4.62 3.19
N GLN A 90 -8.39 -3.85 4.25
CA GLN A 90 -7.58 -4.16 5.43
C GLN A 90 -8.48 -4.13 6.66
N THR A 91 -8.28 -5.05 7.57
CA THR A 91 -9.00 -5.11 8.84
C THR A 91 -8.01 -5.09 9.99
N MET A 92 -8.21 -4.16 10.93
CA MET A 92 -7.44 -4.06 12.17
C MET A 92 -8.38 -4.10 13.35
N ASN A 93 -8.01 -4.82 14.41
CA ASN A 93 -8.74 -4.74 15.67
C ASN A 93 -8.06 -3.71 16.58
N MET A 94 -8.79 -2.66 16.90
CA MET A 94 -8.32 -1.62 17.79
C MET A 94 -9.24 -1.50 18.99
N MET A 95 -8.72 -1.77 20.17
CA MET A 95 -9.45 -1.65 21.45
C MET A 95 -10.77 -2.45 21.46
N GLY A 96 -10.77 -3.66 20.87
CA GLY A 96 -11.94 -4.52 20.81
C GLY A 96 -12.92 -4.22 19.67
N ASN A 97 -12.67 -3.20 18.87
CA ASN A 97 -13.47 -2.86 17.70
C ASN A 97 -12.70 -3.11 16.41
N ASP A 98 -13.35 -3.71 15.43
CA ASP A 98 -12.77 -3.89 14.11
C ASP A 98 -12.88 -2.61 13.31
N MET A 99 -11.73 -2.16 12.78
CA MET A 99 -11.67 -1.08 11.81
C MET A 99 -11.39 -1.69 10.45
N VAL A 100 -12.29 -1.46 9.49
CA VAL A 100 -12.18 -1.98 8.13
C VAL A 100 -11.91 -0.82 7.18
N ILE A 101 -10.82 -0.94 6.42
CA ILE A 101 -10.47 0.02 5.38
C ILE A 101 -10.70 -0.66 4.04
N LYS A 102 -11.55 -0.07 3.19
CA LYS A 102 -11.85 -0.56 1.84
C LYS A 102 -11.27 0.40 0.81
N TYR A 103 -10.81 -0.16 -0.30
CA TYR A 103 -10.19 0.60 -1.39
C TYR A 103 -11.00 0.50 -2.67
N LYS A 104 -11.18 1.63 -3.34
CA LYS A 104 -11.72 1.71 -4.71
C LYS A 104 -10.59 2.22 -5.61
N TYR A 105 -10.45 1.64 -6.80
CA TYR A 105 -9.38 1.95 -7.73
C TYR A 105 -9.94 2.67 -8.97
N ASN A 106 -9.14 3.59 -9.53
CA ASN A 106 -9.45 4.27 -10.78
C ASN A 106 -8.99 3.43 -12.00
N ASP A 107 -9.26 3.94 -13.20
CA ASP A 107 -8.94 3.25 -14.45
C ASP A 107 -7.43 3.04 -14.66
N LYS A 108 -6.59 3.82 -13.98
CA LYS A 108 -5.13 3.71 -14.06
C LYS A 108 -4.54 2.77 -13.00
N GLY A 109 -5.39 2.20 -12.14
CA GLY A 109 -4.96 1.29 -11.09
C GLY A 109 -4.49 1.97 -9.81
N ALA A 110 -4.67 3.27 -9.67
CA ALA A 110 -4.44 3.98 -8.41
C ALA A 110 -5.72 4.03 -7.58
N VAL A 111 -5.58 4.22 -6.28
CA VAL A 111 -6.73 4.32 -5.37
C VAL A 111 -7.53 5.58 -5.67
N ALA A 112 -8.79 5.42 -6.05
CA ALA A 112 -9.71 6.54 -6.25
C ALA A 112 -10.25 7.07 -4.94
N SER A 113 -10.56 6.16 -4.00
CA SER A 113 -11.00 6.52 -2.64
C SER A 113 -10.72 5.38 -1.68
N GLN A 114 -10.64 5.75 -0.43
CA GLN A 114 -10.49 4.85 0.70
C GLN A 114 -11.66 5.10 1.65
N SER A 115 -12.38 4.07 2.05
CA SER A 115 -13.38 4.21 3.09
C SER A 115 -12.95 3.47 4.36
N MET A 116 -13.21 4.10 5.50
CA MET A 116 -12.90 3.57 6.82
C MET A 116 -14.19 3.39 7.60
N ASP A 117 -14.46 2.16 8.02
CA ASP A 117 -15.60 1.84 8.88
C ASP A 117 -15.09 1.54 10.29
N MET A 118 -15.57 2.31 11.26
CA MET A 118 -15.34 2.10 12.68
C MET A 118 -16.67 1.99 13.39
N GLY A 119 -17.10 0.75 13.67
CA GLY A 119 -18.33 0.52 14.47
C GLY A 119 -19.63 1.03 13.83
N GLY A 120 -19.72 0.96 12.50
CA GLY A 120 -20.91 1.37 11.75
C GLY A 120 -20.90 2.80 11.23
N GLN A 121 -19.84 3.57 11.51
CA GLN A 121 -19.61 4.87 10.88
C GLN A 121 -18.57 4.73 9.77
N GLU A 122 -18.99 5.02 8.55
CA GLU A 122 -18.12 4.97 7.37
C GLU A 122 -17.69 6.38 6.98
N MET A 123 -16.37 6.57 6.85
CA MET A 123 -15.77 7.81 6.34
C MET A 123 -15.04 7.50 5.04
N GLU A 124 -15.40 8.20 3.98
CA GLU A 124 -14.73 8.08 2.68
C GLU A 124 -13.76 9.22 2.46
N THR A 125 -12.53 8.87 2.06
CA THR A 125 -11.48 9.83 1.69
C THR A 125 -11.20 9.66 0.20
N PRO A 126 -11.58 10.64 -0.63
CA PRO A 126 -11.23 10.63 -2.05
C PRO A 126 -9.78 11.04 -2.27
N TYR A 127 -9.15 10.49 -3.30
CA TYR A 127 -7.84 10.89 -3.78
C TYR A 127 -7.94 11.47 -5.18
N THR A 128 -7.30 12.60 -5.40
CA THR A 128 -7.34 13.36 -6.65
C THR A 128 -5.94 13.89 -7.02
N ASP A 129 -5.84 14.51 -8.19
CA ASP A 129 -4.63 15.21 -8.66
C ASP A 129 -3.38 14.33 -8.65
N TYR A 130 -3.53 13.10 -9.12
CA TYR A 130 -2.42 12.17 -9.23
C TYR A 130 -1.38 12.64 -10.23
N LYS A 131 -0.11 12.53 -9.84
CA LYS A 131 1.05 12.59 -10.74
C LYS A 131 1.77 11.25 -10.70
N TYR A 132 2.23 10.79 -11.86
CA TYR A 132 2.86 9.48 -12.03
C TYR A 132 4.29 9.63 -12.51
N ASP A 133 5.15 8.68 -12.13
CA ASP A 133 6.50 8.57 -12.68
C ASP A 133 6.47 7.87 -14.06
N ALA A 134 7.64 7.72 -14.68
CA ALA A 134 7.78 7.09 -15.99
C ALA A 134 7.37 5.61 -16.00
N LYS A 135 7.28 4.96 -14.84
CA LYS A 135 6.88 3.56 -14.69
C LYS A 135 5.40 3.38 -14.36
N GLY A 136 4.64 4.47 -14.27
CA GLY A 136 3.21 4.45 -14.00
C GLY A 136 2.84 4.39 -12.52
N ASN A 137 3.78 4.54 -11.61
CA ASN A 137 3.51 4.63 -10.19
C ASN A 137 3.23 6.08 -9.78
N TRP A 138 2.25 6.30 -8.93
CA TRP A 138 1.96 7.64 -8.47
C TRP A 138 3.08 8.15 -7.56
N ILE A 139 3.39 9.43 -7.70
CA ILE A 139 4.41 10.12 -6.90
C ILE A 139 3.85 11.32 -6.13
N SER A 140 2.65 11.76 -6.50
CA SER A 140 1.93 12.84 -5.81
C SER A 140 0.44 12.62 -5.95
N ARG A 141 -0.30 12.94 -4.92
CA ARG A 141 -1.76 12.95 -4.91
C ARG A 141 -2.28 13.88 -3.84
N LYS A 142 -3.54 14.25 -3.95
CA LYS A 142 -4.24 15.03 -2.94
C LYS A 142 -5.36 14.20 -2.34
N SER A 143 -5.59 14.36 -1.05
CA SER A 143 -6.73 13.79 -0.35
C SER A 143 -7.52 14.91 0.34
N SER A 144 -8.82 14.71 0.48
CA SER A 144 -9.68 15.62 1.22
C SER A 144 -10.28 14.87 2.40
N MET A 145 -9.98 15.33 3.59
CA MET A 145 -10.52 14.77 4.83
C MET A 145 -11.09 15.89 5.70
N MET A 146 -12.36 15.76 6.10
CA MET A 146 -13.06 16.74 6.95
C MET A 146 -12.96 18.19 6.41
N GLY A 147 -13.05 18.35 5.07
CA GLY A 147 -12.96 19.65 4.42
C GLY A 147 -11.55 20.21 4.27
N GLN A 148 -10.54 19.50 4.72
CA GLN A 148 -9.14 19.89 4.56
C GLN A 148 -8.46 19.08 3.45
N GLU A 149 -7.81 19.77 2.53
CA GLU A 149 -7.02 19.16 1.48
C GLU A 149 -5.59 18.94 1.96
N MET A 150 -5.09 17.72 1.75
CA MET A 150 -3.71 17.35 2.07
C MET A 150 -3.03 16.83 0.83
N GLU A 151 -1.76 17.19 0.63
CA GLU A 151 -0.93 16.64 -0.42
C GLU A 151 -0.04 15.54 0.16
N GLN A 152 0.01 14.43 -0.55
CA GLN A 152 0.90 13.31 -0.25
C GLN A 152 1.86 13.12 -1.40
N THR A 153 3.15 13.10 -1.10
CA THR A 153 4.21 12.88 -2.09
C THR A 153 5.03 11.67 -1.72
N ARG A 154 5.61 11.04 -2.73
CA ARG A 154 6.56 9.95 -2.53
C ARG A 154 7.59 9.88 -3.64
N THR A 155 8.75 9.32 -3.32
CA THR A 155 9.81 9.01 -4.27
C THR A 155 9.99 7.52 -4.32
N ILE A 156 10.10 6.95 -5.53
CA ILE A 156 10.26 5.52 -5.73
C ILE A 156 11.60 5.25 -6.41
N GLU A 157 12.40 4.40 -5.80
CA GLU A 157 13.64 3.88 -6.37
C GLU A 157 13.41 2.45 -6.86
N TYR A 158 14.00 2.10 -7.99
CA TYR A 158 13.83 0.80 -8.64
C TYR A 158 15.15 0.03 -8.69
N TYR A 159 15.05 -1.28 -8.68
CA TYR A 159 16.18 -2.14 -9.03
C TYR A 159 16.47 -2.03 -10.53
N GLU A 160 17.72 -2.07 -10.88
CA GLU A 160 18.19 -2.11 -12.26
C GLU A 160 18.10 -3.53 -12.85
#